data_1632c1c2f0e9946608c31a9fe20fbe13
#
_entry.id   1632c1c2f0e9946608c31a9fe20fbe13
#
_cell.length_a   1.000
_cell.length_b   1.000
_cell.length_c   1.000
_cell.angle_alpha   90.00
_cell.angle_beta   90.00
_cell.angle_gamma   90.00
#
_symmetry.space_group_name_H-M   'P 1'
#
loop_
_entity.id
_entity.type
_entity.pdbx_description
1 polymer ?
#
loop_
_entity_poly.entity_id
_entity_poly.type
_entity_poly.pdbx_seq_one_letter_code
_entity_poly.pdbx_strand_id
1 'polypeptide(L)'
;MNILKPLVIAALLFAMNPTAPAAPVDTRCYELRTYHVAPGKMEALHKRFREHTLALFKKHGMTSLGYWERLDKAGQPENKLTFLLSYPNRAAREASWKAFMADPDWQAAFKASEANGPLVTKAENPYLTATDYSPAIAASASGEPRAFELRIYKCEPGRLPNLNARFRDHTVALFSKHGMSHLGYWTPMDKGQGADDTLIYILAHKSREAAAASFKAFRDDPAWNAARKASEEKAGGSLTAKDGVQSIFMKATDYSPTK
;
A
#
# COMPACT_ATOMS: atom_id res chain seq x y z
N MET A 1 40.27 -57.32 38.56
CA MET A 1 40.24 -57.08 37.09
C MET A 1 39.14 -56.04 36.85
N ASN A 2 39.54 -54.76 36.93
CA ASN A 2 38.60 -53.61 36.82
C ASN A 2 38.52 -53.20 35.35
N ILE A 3 37.34 -53.31 34.74
CA ILE A 3 37.11 -52.91 33.37
C ILE A 3 36.56 -51.47 33.41
N LEU A 4 37.40 -50.47 33.03
CA LEU A 4 36.97 -49.10 32.79
C LEU A 4 36.14 -49.03 31.51
N LYS A 5 34.90 -48.53 31.58
CA LYS A 5 34.09 -48.17 30.41
C LYS A 5 34.44 -46.75 29.93
N PRO A 6 34.66 -46.52 28.64
CA PRO A 6 34.88 -45.15 28.15
C PRO A 6 33.58 -44.35 28.12
N LEU A 7 33.65 -43.14 28.65
CA LEU A 7 32.59 -42.12 28.60
C LEU A 7 32.65 -41.44 27.21
N VAL A 8 31.64 -41.66 26.39
CA VAL A 8 31.50 -40.95 25.09
C VAL A 8 30.78 -39.62 25.34
N ILE A 9 31.54 -38.54 25.26
CA ILE A 9 31.00 -37.18 25.32
C ILE A 9 30.55 -36.82 23.90
N ALA A 10 29.22 -36.81 23.65
CA ALA A 10 28.63 -36.30 22.41
C ALA A 10 28.66 -34.76 22.46
N ALA A 11 29.51 -34.12 21.68
CA ALA A 11 29.51 -32.70 21.48
C ALA A 11 28.33 -32.31 20.54
N LEU A 12 27.28 -31.65 21.08
CA LEU A 12 26.25 -31.03 20.28
C LEU A 12 26.85 -29.76 19.61
N LEU A 13 27.12 -29.88 18.33
CA LEU A 13 27.41 -28.74 17.46
C LEU A 13 26.09 -27.97 17.20
N PHE A 14 25.88 -26.88 17.90
CA PHE A 14 24.85 -25.88 17.53
C PHE A 14 25.27 -25.25 16.21
N ALA A 15 24.63 -25.62 15.10
CA ALA A 15 24.75 -24.92 13.84
C ALA A 15 24.10 -23.53 14.01
N MET A 16 24.91 -22.48 14.15
CA MET A 16 24.46 -21.10 14.00
C MET A 16 24.07 -20.92 12.53
N ASN A 17 22.75 -20.91 12.27
CA ASN A 17 22.27 -20.44 10.97
C ASN A 17 22.66 -18.96 10.83
N PRO A 18 23.40 -18.59 9.77
CA PRO A 18 23.68 -17.17 9.50
C PRO A 18 22.35 -16.47 9.30
N THR A 19 22.02 -15.49 10.16
CA THR A 19 20.92 -14.58 9.92
C THR A 19 21.14 -13.87 8.60
N ALA A 20 20.22 -14.06 7.64
CA ALA A 20 20.25 -13.32 6.40
C ALA A 20 20.32 -11.82 6.70
N PRO A 21 21.14 -11.04 5.97
CA PRO A 21 21.22 -9.61 6.17
C PRO A 21 19.82 -8.99 6.01
N ALA A 22 19.45 -8.09 6.92
CA ALA A 22 18.20 -7.37 6.83
C ALA A 22 18.11 -6.66 5.46
N ALA A 23 16.98 -6.76 4.79
CA ALA A 23 16.76 -6.05 3.54
C ALA A 23 16.98 -4.54 3.77
N PRO A 24 17.60 -3.82 2.82
CA PRO A 24 17.83 -2.39 2.95
C PRO A 24 16.49 -1.67 3.15
N VAL A 25 16.48 -0.72 4.09
CA VAL A 25 15.28 0.10 4.38
C VAL A 25 14.91 0.89 3.12
N ASP A 26 13.66 0.82 2.73
CA ASP A 26 13.13 1.60 1.59
C ASP A 26 12.97 3.06 2.00
N THR A 27 13.84 3.93 1.49
CA THR A 27 13.88 5.36 1.80
C THR A 27 13.13 6.23 0.78
N ARG A 28 12.45 5.62 -0.18
CA ARG A 28 11.68 6.34 -1.20
C ARG A 28 10.54 7.15 -0.58
N CYS A 29 10.23 8.28 -1.23
CA CYS A 29 8.98 8.99 -1.01
C CYS A 29 7.91 8.40 -1.93
N TYR A 30 6.77 8.04 -1.37
CA TYR A 30 5.59 7.62 -2.11
C TYR A 30 4.54 8.72 -2.07
N GLU A 31 3.70 8.79 -3.09
CA GLU A 31 2.58 9.71 -3.15
C GLU A 31 1.33 8.95 -3.60
N LEU A 32 0.37 8.80 -2.68
CA LEU A 32 -0.93 8.20 -2.98
C LEU A 32 -1.89 9.33 -3.35
N ARG A 33 -2.19 9.43 -4.64
CA ARG A 33 -3.08 10.48 -5.14
C ARG A 33 -4.49 9.93 -5.35
N THR A 34 -5.48 10.72 -4.95
CA THR A 34 -6.88 10.47 -5.30
C THR A 34 -7.47 11.71 -5.97
N TYR A 35 -7.86 11.55 -7.22
CA TYR A 35 -8.59 12.56 -7.96
C TYR A 35 -10.09 12.33 -7.83
N HIS A 36 -10.81 13.35 -7.39
CA HIS A 36 -12.26 13.42 -7.48
C HIS A 36 -12.59 13.97 -8.87
N VAL A 37 -13.19 13.13 -9.69
CA VAL A 37 -13.45 13.43 -11.11
C VAL A 37 -14.83 14.05 -11.25
N ALA A 38 -14.95 15.06 -12.07
CA ALA A 38 -16.24 15.68 -12.36
C ALA A 38 -17.19 14.66 -13.02
N PRO A 39 -18.51 14.73 -12.77
CA PRO A 39 -19.48 13.82 -13.35
C PRO A 39 -19.35 13.72 -14.89
N GLY A 40 -19.29 12.49 -15.40
CA GLY A 40 -19.15 12.21 -16.83
C GLY A 40 -17.76 12.49 -17.44
N LYS A 41 -16.75 12.86 -16.63
CA LYS A 41 -15.41 13.23 -17.13
C LYS A 41 -14.35 12.12 -16.96
N MET A 42 -14.70 10.95 -16.45
CA MET A 42 -13.71 9.89 -16.17
C MET A 42 -13.00 9.44 -17.44
N GLU A 43 -13.72 9.19 -18.55
CA GLU A 43 -13.08 8.76 -19.80
C GLU A 43 -12.17 9.84 -20.41
N ALA A 44 -12.54 11.10 -20.31
CA ALA A 44 -11.68 12.20 -20.74
C ALA A 44 -10.40 12.27 -19.87
N LEU A 45 -10.51 12.00 -18.58
CA LEU A 45 -9.34 11.89 -17.68
C LEU A 45 -8.46 10.70 -18.05
N HIS A 46 -9.03 9.52 -18.31
CA HIS A 46 -8.29 8.34 -18.76
C HIS A 46 -7.57 8.60 -20.08
N LYS A 47 -8.24 9.24 -21.04
CA LYS A 47 -7.63 9.65 -22.31
C LYS A 47 -6.40 10.54 -22.09
N ARG A 48 -6.51 11.58 -21.23
CA ARG A 48 -5.37 12.43 -20.88
C ARG A 48 -4.21 11.64 -20.23
N PHE A 49 -4.52 10.65 -19.37
CA PHE A 49 -3.49 9.80 -18.79
C PHE A 49 -2.77 8.97 -19.85
N ARG A 50 -3.50 8.26 -20.71
CA ARG A 50 -2.94 7.39 -21.77
C ARG A 50 -2.09 8.18 -22.76
N GLU A 51 -2.61 9.30 -23.27
CA GLU A 51 -2.00 10.03 -24.37
C GLU A 51 -0.87 10.97 -23.94
N HIS A 52 -0.90 11.46 -22.70
CA HIS A 52 0.03 12.52 -22.27
C HIS A 52 0.65 12.26 -20.89
N THR A 53 -0.18 12.06 -19.84
CA THR A 53 0.29 12.14 -18.45
C THR A 53 1.34 11.09 -18.12
N LEU A 54 1.15 9.84 -18.54
CA LEU A 54 2.06 8.74 -18.23
C LEU A 54 3.47 8.95 -18.81
N ALA A 55 3.55 9.38 -20.07
CA ALA A 55 4.82 9.68 -20.73
C ALA A 55 5.53 10.85 -20.06
N LEU A 56 4.78 11.90 -19.70
CA LEU A 56 5.30 13.08 -19.04
C LEU A 56 5.74 12.78 -17.59
N PHE A 57 5.00 11.94 -16.85
CA PHE A 57 5.46 11.48 -15.52
C PHE A 57 6.81 10.78 -15.62
N LYS A 58 6.96 9.87 -16.58
CA LYS A 58 8.23 9.17 -16.82
C LYS A 58 9.35 10.16 -17.22
N LYS A 59 9.07 11.12 -18.14
CA LYS A 59 10.00 12.18 -18.57
C LYS A 59 10.55 12.97 -17.38
N HIS A 60 9.71 13.24 -16.39
CA HIS A 60 10.07 14.01 -15.20
C HIS A 60 10.44 13.16 -13.97
N GLY A 61 10.82 11.90 -14.17
CA GLY A 61 11.38 11.05 -13.10
C GLY A 61 10.40 10.56 -12.07
N MET A 62 9.10 10.57 -12.37
CA MET A 62 8.06 9.97 -11.52
C MET A 62 7.88 8.50 -11.88
N THR A 63 8.04 7.61 -10.91
CA THR A 63 7.81 6.17 -11.11
C THR A 63 6.37 5.81 -10.81
N SER A 64 5.65 5.35 -11.83
CA SER A 64 4.27 4.88 -11.71
C SER A 64 4.21 3.46 -11.15
N LEU A 65 3.46 3.24 -10.06
CA LEU A 65 3.30 1.93 -9.42
C LEU A 65 1.93 1.32 -9.68
N GLY A 66 0.88 2.13 -9.85
CA GLY A 66 -0.45 1.66 -10.19
C GLY A 66 -1.47 2.78 -10.31
N TYR A 67 -2.54 2.49 -11.07
CA TYR A 67 -3.67 3.39 -11.32
C TYR A 67 -4.96 2.59 -11.22
N TRP A 68 -5.90 3.06 -10.39
CA TRP A 68 -7.12 2.31 -10.08
C TRP A 68 -8.34 3.24 -10.03
N GLU A 69 -9.44 2.80 -10.60
CA GLU A 69 -10.76 3.36 -10.32
C GLU A 69 -11.28 2.82 -8.99
N ARG A 70 -11.80 3.70 -8.13
CA ARG A 70 -12.46 3.27 -6.90
C ARG A 70 -13.84 2.70 -7.20
N LEU A 71 -14.21 1.71 -6.40
CA LEU A 71 -15.53 1.09 -6.44
C LEU A 71 -16.28 1.40 -5.16
N ASP A 72 -17.58 1.66 -5.28
CA ASP A 72 -18.48 1.79 -4.14
C ASP A 72 -18.75 0.42 -3.46
N LYS A 73 -19.56 0.42 -2.41
CA LYS A 73 -19.92 -0.80 -1.68
C LYS A 73 -20.65 -1.82 -2.57
N ALA A 74 -21.42 -1.37 -3.55
CA ALA A 74 -22.09 -2.22 -4.53
C ALA A 74 -21.18 -2.70 -5.66
N GLY A 75 -19.94 -2.19 -5.73
CA GLY A 75 -18.99 -2.56 -6.79
C GLY A 75 -19.10 -1.72 -8.04
N GLN A 76 -19.86 -0.63 -8.00
CA GLN A 76 -19.96 0.29 -9.12
C GLN A 76 -18.83 1.32 -9.07
N PRO A 77 -18.33 1.81 -10.24
CA PRO A 77 -17.32 2.83 -10.28
C PRO A 77 -17.74 4.11 -9.54
N GLU A 78 -16.92 4.60 -8.64
CA GLU A 78 -17.00 5.95 -8.12
C GLU A 78 -16.34 6.92 -9.11
N ASN A 79 -16.72 8.20 -9.07
CA ASN A 79 -16.00 9.24 -9.82
C ASN A 79 -14.66 9.57 -9.15
N LYS A 80 -13.83 8.55 -8.90
CA LYS A 80 -12.52 8.71 -8.25
C LYS A 80 -11.46 7.82 -8.90
N LEU A 81 -10.34 8.45 -9.26
CA LEU A 81 -9.14 7.77 -9.72
C LEU A 81 -8.07 7.85 -8.63
N THR A 82 -7.60 6.70 -8.15
CA THR A 82 -6.50 6.59 -7.19
C THR A 82 -5.27 6.08 -7.90
N PHE A 83 -4.09 6.66 -7.61
CA PHE A 83 -2.83 6.18 -8.16
C PHE A 83 -1.66 6.38 -7.18
N LEU A 84 -0.65 5.56 -7.34
CA LEU A 84 0.53 5.52 -6.51
C LEU A 84 1.77 5.82 -7.35
N LEU A 85 2.50 6.84 -6.95
CA LEU A 85 3.80 7.22 -7.51
C LEU A 85 4.89 7.03 -6.49
N SER A 86 6.13 6.83 -6.95
CA SER A 86 7.31 6.85 -6.07
C SER A 86 8.43 7.69 -6.65
N TYR A 87 9.25 8.22 -5.74
CA TYR A 87 10.38 9.11 -6.00
C TYR A 87 11.56 8.69 -5.11
N PRO A 88 12.80 8.96 -5.49
CA PRO A 88 13.97 8.69 -4.63
C PRO A 88 13.84 9.27 -3.22
N ASN A 89 13.27 10.47 -3.09
CA ASN A 89 12.99 11.14 -1.82
C ASN A 89 12.00 12.31 -2.02
N ARG A 90 11.65 13.01 -0.95
CA ARG A 90 10.72 14.16 -0.98
C ARG A 90 11.21 15.30 -1.86
N ALA A 91 12.49 15.63 -1.83
CA ALA A 91 13.05 16.71 -2.65
C ALA A 91 12.99 16.39 -4.15
N ALA A 92 13.26 15.14 -4.53
CA ALA A 92 13.09 14.67 -5.92
C ALA A 92 11.63 14.78 -6.36
N ARG A 93 10.67 14.44 -5.48
CA ARG A 93 9.24 14.63 -5.76
C ARG A 93 8.90 16.09 -6.07
N GLU A 94 9.35 17.04 -5.25
CA GLU A 94 9.09 18.47 -5.45
C GLU A 94 9.67 18.96 -6.78
N ALA A 95 10.91 18.57 -7.09
CA ALA A 95 11.57 18.91 -8.37
C ALA A 95 10.82 18.33 -9.57
N SER A 96 10.41 17.05 -9.51
CA SER A 96 9.67 16.38 -10.57
C SER A 96 8.33 17.07 -10.88
N TRP A 97 7.55 17.40 -9.86
CA TRP A 97 6.27 18.09 -10.05
C TRP A 97 6.44 19.52 -10.58
N LYS A 98 7.46 20.25 -10.08
CA LYS A 98 7.75 21.58 -10.60
C LYS A 98 8.09 21.52 -12.10
N ALA A 99 8.94 20.59 -12.51
CA ALA A 99 9.32 20.41 -13.91
C ALA A 99 8.12 19.95 -14.77
N PHE A 100 7.32 19.00 -14.30
CA PHE A 100 6.12 18.55 -14.97
C PHE A 100 5.11 19.67 -15.20
N MET A 101 4.81 20.47 -14.18
CA MET A 101 3.85 21.59 -14.29
C MET A 101 4.33 22.70 -15.23
N ALA A 102 5.65 22.87 -15.36
CA ALA A 102 6.26 23.83 -16.27
C ALA A 102 6.42 23.31 -17.72
N ASP A 103 6.18 22.01 -17.96
CA ASP A 103 6.36 21.39 -19.28
C ASP A 103 5.32 21.91 -20.28
N PRO A 104 5.73 22.47 -21.43
CA PRO A 104 4.80 22.97 -22.45
C PRO A 104 3.82 21.90 -22.97
N ASP A 105 4.27 20.65 -23.12
CA ASP A 105 3.42 19.53 -23.58
C ASP A 105 2.33 19.24 -22.55
N TRP A 106 2.66 19.29 -21.25
CA TRP A 106 1.66 19.17 -20.20
C TRP A 106 0.66 20.32 -20.22
N GLN A 107 1.14 21.56 -20.32
CA GLN A 107 0.26 22.74 -20.34
C GLN A 107 -0.71 22.71 -21.51
N ALA A 108 -0.24 22.30 -22.70
CA ALA A 108 -1.07 22.14 -23.89
C ALA A 108 -2.12 21.03 -23.69
N ALA A 109 -1.71 19.85 -23.21
CA ALA A 109 -2.60 18.73 -22.95
C ALA A 109 -3.65 19.04 -21.87
N PHE A 110 -3.23 19.71 -20.80
CA PHE A 110 -4.11 20.17 -19.72
C PHE A 110 -5.17 21.14 -20.27
N LYS A 111 -4.76 22.20 -20.96
CA LYS A 111 -5.65 23.20 -21.56
C LYS A 111 -6.65 22.55 -22.54
N ALA A 112 -6.19 21.68 -23.41
CA ALA A 112 -7.04 20.99 -24.38
C ALA A 112 -8.07 20.08 -23.71
N SER A 113 -7.66 19.30 -22.72
CA SER A 113 -8.55 18.36 -22.02
C SER A 113 -9.59 19.04 -21.12
N GLU A 114 -9.35 20.26 -20.69
CA GLU A 114 -10.25 21.02 -19.81
C GLU A 114 -11.05 22.13 -20.56
N ALA A 115 -11.00 22.14 -21.91
CA ALA A 115 -11.74 23.10 -22.71
C ALA A 115 -13.27 23.10 -22.43
N ASN A 116 -13.82 21.97 -22.00
CA ASN A 116 -15.24 21.81 -21.64
C ASN A 116 -15.44 21.71 -20.13
N GLY A 117 -14.60 22.39 -19.35
CA GLY A 117 -14.63 22.40 -17.88
C GLY A 117 -13.66 21.42 -17.24
N PRO A 118 -13.46 21.54 -15.92
CA PRO A 118 -12.45 20.77 -15.19
C PRO A 118 -12.75 19.29 -15.19
N LEU A 119 -11.70 18.47 -15.39
CA LEU A 119 -11.79 17.02 -15.25
C LEU A 119 -11.72 16.60 -13.77
N VAL A 120 -10.94 17.33 -12.96
CA VAL A 120 -10.69 17.02 -11.55
C VAL A 120 -11.18 18.19 -10.69
N THR A 121 -12.06 17.90 -9.76
CA THR A 121 -12.65 18.91 -8.83
C THR A 121 -11.87 19.02 -7.53
N LYS A 122 -11.20 17.92 -7.10
CA LYS A 122 -10.38 17.86 -5.90
C LYS A 122 -9.27 16.83 -6.08
N ALA A 123 -8.10 17.12 -5.55
CA ALA A 123 -6.99 16.17 -5.46
C ALA A 123 -6.56 16.00 -4.00
N GLU A 124 -6.47 14.75 -3.54
CA GLU A 124 -5.86 14.36 -2.28
C GLU A 124 -4.53 13.68 -2.59
N ASN A 125 -3.48 13.99 -1.83
CA ASN A 125 -2.12 13.53 -2.16
C ASN A 125 -1.22 13.38 -0.93
N PRO A 126 -1.54 12.49 0.04
CA PRO A 126 -0.64 12.20 1.13
C PRO A 126 0.69 11.66 0.64
N TYR A 127 1.77 12.14 1.26
CA TYR A 127 3.11 11.60 1.09
C TYR A 127 3.34 10.50 2.09
N LEU A 128 3.97 9.41 1.63
CA LEU A 128 4.07 8.20 2.40
C LEU A 128 5.52 7.71 2.46
N THR A 129 5.88 7.08 3.57
CA THR A 129 7.10 6.28 3.72
C THR A 129 6.72 4.82 3.92
N ALA A 130 7.49 3.90 3.31
CA ALA A 130 7.27 2.47 3.51
C ALA A 130 7.55 2.08 4.96
N THR A 131 6.78 1.15 5.49
CA THR A 131 7.09 0.51 6.78
C THR A 131 8.26 -0.45 6.62
N ASP A 132 8.96 -0.76 7.70
CA ASP A 132 10.10 -1.69 7.72
C ASP A 132 9.73 -3.15 7.40
N TYR A 133 8.45 -3.48 7.48
CA TYR A 133 7.90 -4.80 7.14
C TYR A 133 7.17 -4.82 5.77
N SER A 134 7.16 -3.70 5.05
CA SER A 134 6.60 -3.67 3.70
C SER A 134 7.42 -4.57 2.77
N PRO A 135 6.77 -5.38 1.89
CA PRO A 135 7.51 -6.10 0.86
C PRO A 135 8.16 -5.10 -0.11
N ALA A 136 9.04 -5.58 -0.97
CA ALA A 136 9.59 -4.77 -2.05
C ALA A 136 8.46 -4.20 -2.91
N ILE A 137 8.32 -2.86 -2.93
CA ILE A 137 7.23 -2.18 -3.60
C ILE A 137 7.64 -1.90 -5.04
N ALA A 138 7.00 -2.60 -5.96
CA ALA A 138 7.20 -2.48 -7.40
C ALA A 138 5.88 -2.66 -8.15
N ALA A 139 5.83 -2.20 -9.40
CA ALA A 139 4.74 -2.55 -10.28
C ALA A 139 4.70 -4.07 -10.50
N SER A 140 3.52 -4.65 -10.49
CA SER A 140 3.30 -6.08 -10.60
C SER A 140 2.18 -6.36 -11.59
N ALA A 141 2.55 -6.69 -12.83
CA ALA A 141 1.60 -7.21 -13.81
C ALA A 141 1.29 -8.69 -13.50
N SER A 142 0.01 -9.02 -13.53
CA SER A 142 -0.50 -10.39 -13.44
C SER A 142 -1.23 -10.69 -14.74
N GLY A 143 -1.18 -11.93 -15.22
CA GLY A 143 -1.98 -12.37 -16.38
C GLY A 143 -3.47 -12.42 -16.09
N GLU A 144 -3.87 -12.45 -14.82
CA GLU A 144 -5.26 -12.55 -14.39
C GLU A 144 -5.73 -11.24 -13.75
N PRO A 145 -6.98 -10.81 -14.01
CA PRO A 145 -7.58 -9.67 -13.35
C PRO A 145 -7.59 -9.85 -11.83
N ARG A 146 -7.24 -8.78 -11.09
CA ARG A 146 -7.25 -8.75 -9.62
C ARG A 146 -8.17 -7.65 -9.10
N ALA A 147 -8.78 -7.92 -7.95
CA ALA A 147 -9.43 -6.88 -7.15
C ALA A 147 -8.40 -6.28 -6.20
N PHE A 148 -8.23 -4.99 -6.22
CA PHE A 148 -7.35 -4.27 -5.29
C PHE A 148 -8.17 -3.71 -4.13
N GLU A 149 -7.57 -3.67 -2.95
CA GLU A 149 -8.19 -3.12 -1.76
C GLU A 149 -7.22 -2.16 -1.07
N LEU A 150 -7.55 -0.87 -1.09
CA LEU A 150 -6.88 0.15 -0.30
C LEU A 150 -7.48 0.13 1.10
N ARG A 151 -6.63 -0.05 2.10
CA ARG A 151 -7.04 -0.02 3.50
C ARG A 151 -6.32 1.11 4.23
N ILE A 152 -7.10 1.85 5.01
CA ILE A 152 -6.61 2.97 5.82
C ILE A 152 -7.05 2.70 7.26
N TYR A 153 -6.08 2.60 8.15
CA TYR A 153 -6.31 2.36 9.58
C TYR A 153 -5.91 3.59 10.37
N LYS A 154 -6.89 4.25 10.96
CA LYS A 154 -6.68 5.31 11.95
C LYS A 154 -6.53 4.67 13.32
N CYS A 155 -5.43 4.94 14.00
CA CYS A 155 -5.15 4.42 15.33
C CYS A 155 -5.72 5.34 16.41
N GLU A 156 -5.98 4.76 17.58
CA GLU A 156 -6.06 5.55 18.81
C GLU A 156 -4.73 6.28 19.07
N PRO A 157 -4.74 7.45 19.71
CA PRO A 157 -3.54 8.23 19.97
C PRO A 157 -2.41 7.41 20.58
N GLY A 158 -1.22 7.49 19.98
CA GLY A 158 -0.01 6.80 20.43
C GLY A 158 0.05 5.30 20.14
N ARG A 159 -0.95 4.71 19.46
CA ARG A 159 -1.02 3.25 19.24
C ARG A 159 -0.51 2.76 17.88
N LEU A 160 -0.11 3.66 17.00
CA LEU A 160 0.47 3.27 15.70
C LEU A 160 1.71 2.37 15.84
N PRO A 161 2.66 2.59 16.77
CA PRO A 161 3.79 1.66 16.96
C PRO A 161 3.35 0.25 17.33
N ASN A 162 2.32 0.09 18.17
CA ASN A 162 1.76 -1.22 18.55
C ASN A 162 1.07 -1.89 17.34
N LEU A 163 0.36 -1.11 16.53
CA LEU A 163 -0.25 -1.61 15.30
C LEU A 163 0.82 -2.09 14.31
N ASN A 164 1.86 -1.31 14.09
CA ASN A 164 2.99 -1.68 13.22
C ASN A 164 3.69 -2.96 13.71
N ALA A 165 3.91 -3.10 15.03
CA ALA A 165 4.47 -4.32 15.61
C ALA A 165 3.56 -5.53 15.32
N ARG A 166 2.24 -5.41 15.54
CA ARG A 166 1.30 -6.49 15.22
C ARG A 166 1.30 -6.86 13.74
N PHE A 167 1.41 -5.88 12.85
CA PHE A 167 1.50 -6.15 11.41
C PHE A 167 2.79 -6.88 11.05
N ARG A 168 3.94 -6.40 11.53
CA ARG A 168 5.26 -7.00 11.30
C ARG A 168 5.33 -8.43 11.80
N ASP A 169 4.94 -8.65 13.04
CA ASP A 169 5.19 -9.90 13.74
C ASP A 169 4.15 -10.98 13.42
N HIS A 170 2.94 -10.59 12.98
CA HIS A 170 1.83 -11.52 12.81
C HIS A 170 0.98 -11.28 11.54
N THR A 171 0.47 -10.04 11.33
CA THR A 171 -0.61 -9.81 10.38
C THR A 171 -0.21 -10.08 8.95
N VAL A 172 1.00 -9.65 8.53
CA VAL A 172 1.48 -9.83 7.15
C VAL A 172 1.58 -11.32 6.80
N ALA A 173 2.17 -12.13 7.68
CA ALA A 173 2.26 -13.57 7.46
C ALA A 173 0.88 -14.25 7.42
N LEU A 174 -0.03 -13.84 8.30
CA LEU A 174 -1.40 -14.38 8.33
C LEU A 174 -2.21 -13.96 7.11
N PHE A 175 -2.04 -12.75 6.59
CA PHE A 175 -2.66 -12.36 5.32
C PHE A 175 -2.19 -13.24 4.17
N SER A 176 -0.88 -13.50 4.07
CA SER A 176 -0.33 -14.42 3.06
C SER A 176 -0.89 -15.83 3.22
N LYS A 177 -0.97 -16.36 4.45
CA LYS A 177 -1.56 -17.67 4.77
C LYS A 177 -2.99 -17.79 4.25
N HIS A 178 -3.76 -16.71 4.30
CA HIS A 178 -5.15 -16.67 3.86
C HIS A 178 -5.32 -16.15 2.42
N GLY A 179 -4.25 -16.18 1.60
CA GLY A 179 -4.33 -15.93 0.16
C GLY A 179 -4.45 -14.47 -0.26
N MET A 180 -4.11 -13.54 0.63
CA MET A 180 -4.05 -12.11 0.32
C MET A 180 -2.65 -11.75 -0.18
N SER A 181 -2.53 -11.09 -1.32
CA SER A 181 -1.27 -10.60 -1.87
C SER A 181 -1.02 -9.16 -1.46
N HIS A 182 0.24 -8.82 -1.18
CA HIS A 182 0.63 -7.51 -0.67
C HIS A 182 1.22 -6.65 -1.79
N LEU A 183 0.73 -5.40 -1.94
CA LEU A 183 1.42 -4.41 -2.77
C LEU A 183 2.38 -3.58 -1.94
N GLY A 184 2.00 -3.17 -0.74
CA GLY A 184 2.85 -2.42 0.18
C GLY A 184 2.10 -1.89 1.40
N TYR A 185 2.90 -1.43 2.37
CA TYR A 185 2.46 -0.87 3.65
C TYR A 185 3.19 0.43 3.92
N TRP A 186 2.46 1.48 4.28
CA TRP A 186 3.01 2.83 4.45
C TRP A 186 2.41 3.54 5.66
N THR A 187 3.15 4.51 6.15
CA THR A 187 2.64 5.56 7.03
C THR A 187 2.77 6.92 6.34
N PRO A 188 1.85 7.88 6.57
CA PRO A 188 2.03 9.24 6.10
C PRO A 188 3.32 9.87 6.64
N MET A 189 3.93 10.75 5.86
CA MET A 189 5.15 11.46 6.27
C MET A 189 4.83 12.71 7.10
N ASP A 190 3.69 13.32 6.86
CA ASP A 190 3.31 14.61 7.44
C ASP A 190 2.30 14.43 8.59
N LYS A 191 2.54 15.09 9.74
CA LYS A 191 1.66 15.02 10.92
C LYS A 191 0.22 15.41 10.60
N GLY A 192 0.02 16.46 9.81
CA GLY A 192 -1.30 16.89 9.37
C GLY A 192 -2.04 15.88 8.48
N GLN A 193 -1.36 14.84 8.02
CA GLN A 193 -1.91 13.75 7.19
C GLN A 193 -1.94 12.40 7.91
N GLY A 194 -1.57 12.36 9.19
CA GLY A 194 -1.67 11.16 10.03
C GLY A 194 -0.37 10.39 10.24
N ALA A 195 0.80 11.04 10.19
CA ALA A 195 2.10 10.39 10.42
C ALA A 195 2.17 9.63 11.75
N ASP A 196 1.49 10.14 12.78
CA ASP A 196 1.56 9.60 14.15
C ASP A 196 0.48 8.54 14.45
N ASP A 197 -0.50 8.34 13.54
CA ASP A 197 -1.68 7.54 13.86
C ASP A 197 -2.32 6.78 12.67
N THR A 198 -1.70 6.78 11.50
CA THR A 198 -2.33 6.18 10.32
C THR A 198 -1.41 5.15 9.65
N LEU A 199 -1.95 3.95 9.43
CA LEU A 199 -1.36 2.92 8.58
C LEU A 199 -2.18 2.82 7.28
N ILE A 200 -1.50 2.85 6.14
CA ILE A 200 -2.11 2.70 4.81
C ILE A 200 -1.49 1.48 4.14
N TYR A 201 -2.30 0.64 3.51
CA TYR A 201 -1.78 -0.47 2.74
C TYR A 201 -2.70 -0.88 1.58
N ILE A 202 -2.14 -1.55 0.60
CA ILE A 202 -2.88 -2.06 -0.56
C ILE A 202 -2.66 -3.57 -0.66
N LEU A 203 -3.76 -4.29 -0.71
CA LEU A 203 -3.81 -5.73 -0.99
C LEU A 203 -4.33 -5.98 -2.40
N ALA A 204 -3.96 -7.12 -2.97
CA ALA A 204 -4.55 -7.65 -4.18
C ALA A 204 -5.17 -9.02 -3.90
N HIS A 205 -6.35 -9.25 -4.45
CA HIS A 205 -7.14 -10.45 -4.29
C HIS A 205 -7.54 -11.00 -5.68
N LYS A 206 -7.84 -12.28 -5.78
CA LYS A 206 -8.35 -12.87 -7.04
C LYS A 206 -9.69 -12.24 -7.46
N SER A 207 -10.54 -11.90 -6.49
CA SER A 207 -11.82 -11.20 -6.68
C SER A 207 -12.28 -10.58 -5.36
N ARG A 208 -13.35 -9.82 -5.36
CA ARG A 208 -13.98 -9.28 -4.14
C ARG A 208 -14.55 -10.38 -3.25
N GLU A 209 -15.11 -11.42 -3.84
CA GLU A 209 -15.62 -12.61 -3.13
C GLU A 209 -14.48 -13.37 -2.47
N ALA A 210 -13.34 -13.54 -3.19
CA ALA A 210 -12.13 -14.12 -2.62
C ALA A 210 -11.59 -13.28 -1.46
N ALA A 211 -11.61 -11.95 -1.55
CA ALA A 211 -11.25 -11.06 -0.45
C ALA A 211 -12.14 -11.31 0.79
N ALA A 212 -13.46 -11.37 0.60
CA ALA A 212 -14.41 -11.63 1.69
C ALA A 212 -14.15 -12.98 2.37
N ALA A 213 -13.90 -14.04 1.60
CA ALA A 213 -13.56 -15.37 2.09
C ALA A 213 -12.22 -15.36 2.86
N SER A 214 -11.19 -14.73 2.30
CA SER A 214 -9.87 -14.61 2.92
C SER A 214 -9.93 -13.85 4.25
N PHE A 215 -10.64 -12.73 4.30
CA PHE A 215 -10.80 -11.99 5.54
C PHE A 215 -11.66 -12.72 6.57
N LYS A 216 -12.66 -13.52 6.14
CA LYS A 216 -13.40 -14.37 7.07
C LYS A 216 -12.46 -15.41 7.69
N ALA A 217 -11.72 -16.16 6.88
CA ALA A 217 -10.79 -17.18 7.35
C ALA A 217 -9.69 -16.57 8.25
N PHE A 218 -9.18 -15.39 7.92
CA PHE A 218 -8.23 -14.65 8.75
C PHE A 218 -8.82 -14.27 10.11
N ARG A 219 -10.06 -13.75 10.18
CA ARG A 219 -10.70 -13.41 11.45
C ARG A 219 -10.99 -14.62 12.33
N ASP A 220 -11.26 -15.77 11.71
CA ASP A 220 -11.52 -17.03 12.42
C ASP A 220 -10.23 -17.75 12.86
N ASP A 221 -9.06 -17.31 12.39
CA ASP A 221 -7.77 -17.93 12.72
C ASP A 221 -7.40 -17.71 14.19
N PRO A 222 -7.19 -18.80 14.97
CA PRO A 222 -6.78 -18.71 16.38
C PRO A 222 -5.49 -17.91 16.60
N ALA A 223 -4.53 -17.98 15.67
CA ALA A 223 -3.28 -17.23 15.75
C ALA A 223 -3.52 -15.72 15.62
N TRP A 224 -4.43 -15.31 14.74
CA TRP A 224 -4.87 -13.91 14.66
C TRP A 224 -5.55 -13.46 15.95
N ASN A 225 -6.48 -14.25 16.46
CA ASN A 225 -7.21 -13.89 17.69
C ASN A 225 -6.26 -13.73 18.90
N ALA A 226 -5.27 -14.62 19.02
CA ALA A 226 -4.23 -14.53 20.05
C ALA A 226 -3.36 -13.27 19.88
N ALA A 227 -2.86 -13.00 18.67
CA ALA A 227 -2.04 -11.83 18.37
C ALA A 227 -2.78 -10.52 18.61
N ARG A 228 -4.04 -10.45 18.18
CA ARG A 228 -4.91 -9.29 18.41
C ARG A 228 -5.08 -9.04 19.90
N LYS A 229 -5.50 -10.06 20.66
CA LYS A 229 -5.71 -9.95 22.10
C LYS A 229 -4.44 -9.47 22.82
N ALA A 230 -3.31 -10.14 22.59
CA ALA A 230 -2.04 -9.79 23.24
C ALA A 230 -1.59 -8.36 22.92
N SER A 231 -1.74 -7.91 21.67
CA SER A 231 -1.37 -6.54 21.26
C SER A 231 -2.28 -5.48 21.86
N GLU A 232 -3.58 -5.75 21.99
CA GLU A 232 -4.57 -4.85 22.60
C GLU A 232 -4.39 -4.79 24.13
N GLU A 233 -4.13 -5.91 24.80
CA GLU A 233 -3.80 -5.95 26.22
C GLU A 233 -2.53 -5.14 26.53
N LYS A 234 -1.46 -5.35 25.75
CA LYS A 234 -0.20 -4.60 25.88
C LYS A 234 -0.39 -3.09 25.70
N ALA A 235 -1.29 -2.68 24.82
CA ALA A 235 -1.58 -1.27 24.56
C ALA A 235 -2.64 -0.67 25.50
N GLY A 236 -3.31 -1.46 26.32
CA GLY A 236 -4.38 -1.02 27.20
C GLY A 236 -5.71 -0.75 26.47
N GLY A 237 -5.99 -1.47 25.35
CA GLY A 237 -7.24 -1.40 24.60
C GLY A 237 -7.06 -1.48 23.08
N SER A 238 -8.14 -1.19 22.33
CA SER A 238 -8.13 -1.25 20.86
C SER A 238 -6.99 -0.44 20.25
N LEU A 239 -6.32 -0.95 19.23
CA LEU A 239 -5.26 -0.23 18.53
C LEU A 239 -5.81 0.76 17.50
N THR A 240 -6.99 0.48 16.95
CA THR A 240 -7.65 1.36 15.98
C THR A 240 -8.76 2.16 16.63
N ALA A 241 -8.93 3.40 16.21
CA ALA A 241 -10.02 4.25 16.64
C ALA A 241 -11.38 3.64 16.22
N LYS A 242 -12.44 4.03 16.92
CA LYS A 242 -13.81 3.66 16.52
C LYS A 242 -14.04 4.15 15.09
N ASP A 243 -14.57 3.27 14.24
CA ASP A 243 -14.79 3.53 12.81
C ASP A 243 -13.54 3.95 12.02
N GLY A 244 -12.34 3.74 12.61
CA GLY A 244 -11.06 4.13 12.03
C GLY A 244 -10.54 3.21 10.91
N VAL A 245 -11.25 2.14 10.58
CA VAL A 245 -10.84 1.18 9.54
C VAL A 245 -11.67 1.44 8.29
N GLN A 246 -10.98 1.86 7.22
CA GLN A 246 -11.57 2.01 5.90
C GLN A 246 -11.09 0.90 4.97
N SER A 247 -11.99 0.39 4.15
CA SER A 247 -11.76 -0.60 3.11
C SER A 247 -12.38 -0.07 1.81
N ILE A 248 -11.54 0.12 0.79
CA ILE A 248 -11.92 0.72 -0.48
C ILE A 248 -11.48 -0.23 -1.59
N PHE A 249 -12.44 -0.88 -2.24
CA PHE A 249 -12.13 -1.70 -3.40
C PHE A 249 -11.83 -0.84 -4.63
N MET A 250 -10.92 -1.34 -5.46
CA MET A 250 -10.44 -0.65 -6.64
C MET A 250 -10.23 -1.63 -7.79
N LYS A 251 -10.43 -1.16 -9.02
CA LYS A 251 -10.16 -1.87 -10.27
C LYS A 251 -8.99 -1.21 -10.99
N ALA A 252 -8.01 -1.98 -11.40
CA ALA A 252 -6.89 -1.45 -12.19
C ALA A 252 -7.40 -0.91 -13.53
N THR A 253 -6.85 0.26 -13.93
CA THR A 253 -7.08 0.81 -15.27
C THR A 253 -6.32 -0.01 -16.32
N ASP A 254 -6.70 0.13 -17.60
CA ASP A 254 -6.02 -0.54 -18.71
C ASP A 254 -4.54 -0.16 -18.86
N TYR A 255 -4.18 1.04 -18.43
CA TYR A 255 -2.81 1.58 -18.46
C TYR A 255 -2.05 1.43 -17.14
N SER A 256 -2.65 0.82 -16.12
CA SER A 256 -1.97 0.57 -14.85
C SER A 256 -0.81 -0.41 -15.04
N PRO A 257 0.41 -0.12 -14.53
CA PRO A 257 1.51 -1.07 -14.56
C PRO A 257 1.35 -2.20 -13.53
N THR A 258 0.46 -2.02 -12.55
CA THR A 258 0.04 -3.08 -11.59
C THR A 258 -1.39 -3.51 -11.93
N LYS A 259 -1.54 -4.79 -12.28
CA LYS A 259 -2.81 -5.43 -12.69
C LYS A 259 -3.05 -6.70 -11.93
#